data_8bcc8e4dad7d20eee3577be083623b78
#
_entry.id   8bcc8e4dad7d20eee3577be083623b78
#
_cell.length_a   1.000
_cell.length_b   1.000
_cell.length_c   1.000
_cell.angle_alpha   90.00
_cell.angle_beta   90.00
_cell.angle_gamma   90.00
#
_symmetry.space_group_name_H-M   'P 1'
#
loop_
_entity.id
_entity.type
_entity.pdbx_description
1 polymer ?
#
loop_
_entity_poly.entity_id
_entity_poly.type
_entity_poly.pdbx_seq_one_letter_code
_entity_poly.pdbx_strand_id
1 'polypeptide(L)'
;MSLKDMFKKRTLSPQEVKQAERVRKAKDTLLEFQAPEGLFQKCNCCGKPVYNEDLIENDYVCPVCGSYFRIRPKTRIAMVLDKDTFEEWDAKMDTSDPLNFPGYKNKLERQRSVTNLDEAVVTGKGKILGKDVVIAVM
;
A
#
# COMPACT_ATOMS: atom_id res chain seq x y z
N MET A 1 28.13 11.18 -43.46
CA MET A 1 27.11 11.78 -42.57
C MET A 1 27.80 12.47 -41.43
N SER A 2 27.65 13.77 -41.32
CA SER A 2 28.31 14.57 -40.27
C SER A 2 27.54 14.44 -38.97
N LEU A 3 28.25 14.35 -37.80
CA LEU A 3 27.68 14.36 -36.46
C LEU A 3 26.71 15.54 -36.20
N LYS A 4 26.87 16.64 -36.93
CA LYS A 4 25.99 17.82 -36.86
C LYS A 4 24.57 17.58 -37.41
N ASP A 5 24.39 16.59 -38.29
CA ASP A 5 23.07 16.27 -38.85
C ASP A 5 22.20 15.42 -37.93
N MET A 6 22.82 14.72 -36.96
CA MET A 6 22.10 13.91 -35.95
C MET A 6 21.40 14.77 -34.89
N PHE A 7 21.79 16.03 -34.71
CA PHE A 7 21.24 16.94 -33.70
C PHE A 7 20.34 18.03 -34.24
N LYS A 8 19.97 18.00 -35.55
CA LYS A 8 18.97 18.94 -36.07
C LYS A 8 17.62 18.68 -35.41
N LYS A 9 17.18 19.64 -34.59
CA LYS A 9 15.81 19.64 -34.04
C LYS A 9 14.84 19.57 -35.21
N ARG A 10 14.07 18.46 -35.29
CA ARG A 10 13.00 18.31 -36.27
C ARG A 10 11.94 19.38 -35.99
N THR A 11 11.81 20.35 -36.87
CA THR A 11 10.71 21.32 -36.82
C THR A 11 9.44 20.61 -37.26
N LEU A 12 8.51 20.46 -36.35
CA LEU A 12 7.21 19.86 -36.62
C LEU A 12 6.38 20.82 -37.52
N SER A 13 5.69 20.25 -38.48
CA SER A 13 4.75 21.02 -39.31
C SER A 13 3.57 21.53 -38.46
N PRO A 14 2.89 22.61 -38.89
CA PRO A 14 1.73 23.16 -38.14
C PRO A 14 0.62 22.14 -37.91
N GLN A 15 0.49 21.14 -38.77
CA GLN A 15 -0.48 20.05 -38.61
C GLN A 15 -0.05 19.03 -37.53
N GLU A 16 1.23 18.68 -37.46
CA GLU A 16 1.79 17.82 -36.41
C GLU A 16 1.72 18.46 -35.01
N VAL A 17 1.93 19.78 -34.93
CA VAL A 17 1.78 20.55 -33.70
C VAL A 17 0.34 20.53 -33.21
N LYS A 18 -0.66 20.76 -34.09
CA LYS A 18 -2.08 20.70 -33.74
C LYS A 18 -2.51 19.29 -33.31
N GLN A 19 -1.94 18.26 -33.92
CA GLN A 19 -2.23 16.87 -33.56
C GLN A 19 -1.61 16.51 -32.23
N ALA A 20 -0.38 16.96 -31.94
CA ALA A 20 0.27 16.79 -30.65
C ALA A 20 -0.49 17.51 -29.51
N GLU A 21 -1.01 18.71 -29.77
CA GLU A 21 -1.85 19.46 -28.81
C GLU A 21 -3.20 18.75 -28.52
N ARG A 22 -3.84 18.19 -29.56
CA ARG A 22 -5.07 17.39 -29.41
C ARG A 22 -4.81 16.16 -28.56
N VAL A 23 -3.71 15.45 -28.78
CA VAL A 23 -3.31 14.28 -28.00
C VAL A 23 -2.97 14.66 -26.55
N ARG A 24 -2.31 15.80 -26.31
CA ARG A 24 -2.06 16.32 -24.96
C ARG A 24 -3.37 16.66 -24.25
N LYS A 25 -4.27 17.43 -24.89
CA LYS A 25 -5.59 17.76 -24.31
C LYS A 25 -6.41 16.49 -24.00
N ALA A 26 -6.41 15.51 -24.89
CA ALA A 26 -7.10 14.24 -24.66
C ALA A 26 -6.47 13.47 -23.49
N LYS A 27 -5.14 13.52 -23.31
CA LYS A 27 -4.45 12.94 -22.17
C LYS A 27 -4.78 13.66 -20.86
N ASP A 28 -4.81 15.01 -20.88
CA ASP A 28 -5.17 15.81 -19.71
C ASP A 28 -6.63 15.57 -19.31
N THR A 29 -7.56 15.41 -20.26
CA THR A 29 -8.96 15.08 -19.99
C THR A 29 -9.13 13.64 -19.44
N LEU A 30 -8.27 12.69 -19.84
CA LEU A 30 -8.24 11.33 -19.28
C LEU A 30 -7.60 11.29 -17.88
N LEU A 31 -6.74 12.27 -17.53
CA LEU A 31 -6.14 12.38 -16.21
C LEU A 31 -7.11 13.01 -15.18
N GLU A 32 -8.19 13.65 -15.61
CA GLU A 32 -9.24 14.18 -14.73
C GLU A 32 -10.26 13.12 -14.28
N PHE A 33 -10.17 11.89 -14.79
CA PHE A 33 -10.93 10.77 -14.22
C PHE A 33 -10.31 10.42 -12.86
N GLN A 34 -10.74 11.12 -11.84
CA GLN A 34 -10.44 10.78 -10.45
C GLN A 34 -11.19 9.50 -10.13
N ALA A 35 -10.50 8.37 -10.23
CA ALA A 35 -11.02 7.12 -9.69
C ALA A 35 -11.36 7.35 -8.20
N PRO A 36 -12.48 6.85 -7.69
CA PRO A 36 -12.82 6.97 -6.28
C PRO A 36 -11.62 6.59 -5.42
N GLU A 37 -11.33 7.42 -4.41
CA GLU A 37 -10.21 7.15 -3.50
C GLU A 37 -10.36 5.75 -2.89
N GLY A 38 -9.31 4.95 -2.97
CA GLY A 38 -9.28 3.61 -2.38
C GLY A 38 -9.58 2.45 -3.33
N LEU A 39 -9.94 2.67 -4.62
CA LEU A 39 -10.14 1.58 -5.58
C LEU A 39 -8.85 0.94 -6.07
N PHE A 40 -7.78 1.73 -6.21
CA PHE A 40 -6.50 1.28 -6.71
C PHE A 40 -5.37 1.59 -5.75
N GLN A 41 -4.41 0.68 -5.67
CA GLN A 41 -3.17 0.87 -4.93
C GLN A 41 -1.97 0.75 -5.89
N LYS A 42 -1.04 1.71 -5.80
CA LYS A 42 0.18 1.69 -6.62
C LYS A 42 1.17 0.70 -6.04
N CYS A 43 1.66 -0.23 -6.86
CA CYS A 43 2.71 -1.14 -6.46
C CYS A 43 4.04 -0.40 -6.28
N ASN A 44 4.68 -0.56 -5.13
CA ASN A 44 5.96 0.09 -4.82
C ASN A 44 7.13 -0.47 -5.64
N CYS A 45 7.02 -1.68 -6.17
CA CYS A 45 8.07 -2.32 -6.95
C CYS A 45 7.96 -1.97 -8.44
N CYS A 46 6.83 -2.27 -9.10
CA CYS A 46 6.68 -2.06 -10.53
C CYS A 46 6.01 -0.73 -10.90
N GLY A 47 5.51 0.04 -9.92
CA GLY A 47 4.87 1.34 -10.13
C GLY A 47 3.48 1.29 -10.77
N LYS A 48 2.96 0.11 -11.13
CA LYS A 48 1.66 -0.05 -11.76
C LYS A 48 0.53 0.07 -10.74
N PRO A 49 -0.62 0.68 -11.11
CA PRO A 49 -1.82 0.64 -10.29
C PRO A 49 -2.39 -0.78 -10.32
N VAL A 50 -2.80 -1.29 -9.17
CA VAL A 50 -3.45 -2.58 -8.99
C VAL A 50 -4.79 -2.35 -8.30
N TYR A 51 -5.82 -3.02 -8.75
CA TYR A 51 -7.15 -2.94 -8.17
C TYR A 51 -7.19 -3.63 -6.81
N ASN A 52 -7.85 -3.02 -5.82
CA ASN A 52 -7.79 -3.53 -4.45
C ASN A 52 -8.46 -4.90 -4.29
N GLU A 53 -9.51 -5.18 -5.05
CA GLU A 53 -10.16 -6.50 -5.03
C GLU A 53 -9.21 -7.58 -5.55
N ASP A 54 -8.52 -7.31 -6.69
CA ASP A 54 -7.52 -8.24 -7.24
C ASP A 54 -6.37 -8.48 -6.25
N LEU A 55 -5.99 -7.47 -5.45
CA LEU A 55 -4.98 -7.63 -4.40
C LEU A 55 -5.47 -8.54 -3.27
N ILE A 56 -6.71 -8.40 -2.86
CA ILE A 56 -7.31 -9.24 -1.80
C ILE A 56 -7.42 -10.68 -2.28
N GLU A 57 -7.91 -10.90 -3.50
CA GLU A 57 -8.04 -12.22 -4.10
C GLU A 57 -6.69 -12.91 -4.31
N ASN A 58 -5.62 -12.14 -4.58
CA ASN A 58 -4.26 -12.64 -4.77
C ASN A 58 -3.39 -12.52 -3.51
N ASP A 59 -3.98 -12.62 -2.32
CA ASP A 59 -3.30 -12.62 -1.02
C ASP A 59 -2.31 -11.46 -0.83
N TYR A 60 -2.65 -10.26 -1.34
CA TYR A 60 -1.81 -9.06 -1.32
C TYR A 60 -0.49 -9.19 -2.08
N VAL A 61 -0.44 -10.06 -3.08
CA VAL A 61 0.67 -10.18 -4.02
C VAL A 61 0.34 -9.43 -5.30
N CYS A 62 1.28 -8.63 -5.80
CA CYS A 62 1.09 -7.90 -7.04
C CYS A 62 0.92 -8.87 -8.23
N PRO A 63 -0.20 -8.85 -8.95
CA PRO A 63 -0.42 -9.76 -10.08
C PRO A 63 0.52 -9.48 -11.27
N VAL A 64 1.18 -8.32 -11.28
CA VAL A 64 2.06 -7.90 -12.38
C VAL A 64 3.51 -8.31 -12.16
N CYS A 65 4.05 -8.14 -10.95
CA CYS A 65 5.48 -8.37 -10.68
C CYS A 65 5.76 -9.34 -9.53
N GLY A 66 4.72 -9.89 -8.88
CA GLY A 66 4.87 -10.82 -7.78
C GLY A 66 5.40 -10.22 -6.47
N SER A 67 5.52 -8.90 -6.37
CA SER A 67 5.95 -8.26 -5.12
C SER A 67 4.82 -8.21 -4.09
N TYR A 68 5.20 -8.26 -2.81
CA TYR A 68 4.24 -8.25 -1.70
C TYR A 68 3.84 -6.83 -1.32
N PHE A 69 2.56 -6.66 -1.03
CA PHE A 69 2.03 -5.46 -0.39
C PHE A 69 2.06 -5.61 1.13
N ARG A 70 2.05 -4.47 1.83
CA ARG A 70 1.95 -4.47 3.29
C ARG A 70 0.56 -4.88 3.72
N ILE A 71 0.47 -5.88 4.59
CA ILE A 71 -0.78 -6.39 5.16
C ILE A 71 -0.90 -5.91 6.60
N ARG A 72 -2.10 -5.51 7.01
CA ARG A 72 -2.38 -5.14 8.41
C ARG A 72 -2.42 -6.39 9.29
N PRO A 73 -2.00 -6.32 10.57
CA PRO A 73 -2.00 -7.49 11.47
C PRO A 73 -3.34 -8.22 11.53
N LYS A 74 -4.45 -7.51 11.68
CA LYS A 74 -5.79 -8.11 11.71
C LYS A 74 -6.13 -8.92 10.45
N THR A 75 -5.77 -8.39 9.28
CA THR A 75 -5.95 -9.09 8.01
C THR A 75 -5.07 -10.34 7.94
N ARG A 76 -3.80 -10.24 8.36
CA ARG A 76 -2.90 -11.41 8.39
C ARG A 76 -3.41 -12.50 9.34
N ILE A 77 -3.93 -12.14 10.50
CA ILE A 77 -4.54 -13.05 11.46
C ILE A 77 -5.72 -13.78 10.81
N ALA A 78 -6.62 -13.03 10.15
CA ALA A 78 -7.78 -13.61 9.46
C ALA A 78 -7.43 -14.54 8.29
N MET A 79 -6.27 -14.33 7.64
CA MET A 79 -5.77 -15.21 6.57
C MET A 79 -5.18 -16.52 7.08
N VAL A 80 -4.67 -16.54 8.30
CA VAL A 80 -3.92 -17.69 8.84
C VAL A 80 -4.75 -18.55 9.78
N LEU A 81 -5.63 -17.93 10.58
CA LEU A 81 -6.43 -18.64 11.59
C LEU A 81 -7.79 -19.04 11.06
N ASP A 82 -8.35 -20.09 11.64
CA ASP A 82 -9.72 -20.49 11.42
C ASP A 82 -10.68 -19.35 11.83
N LYS A 83 -11.76 -19.20 11.08
CA LYS A 83 -12.72 -18.12 11.28
C LYS A 83 -13.24 -18.08 12.71
N ASP A 84 -13.30 -16.85 13.27
CA ASP A 84 -13.85 -16.56 14.61
C ASP A 84 -13.17 -17.30 15.78
N THR A 85 -11.92 -17.73 15.62
CA THR A 85 -11.16 -18.43 16.68
C THR A 85 -10.13 -17.57 17.38
N PHE A 86 -9.83 -16.36 16.88
CA PHE A 86 -8.80 -15.51 17.44
C PHE A 86 -9.26 -14.83 18.74
N GLU A 87 -8.46 -14.97 19.78
CA GLU A 87 -8.59 -14.29 21.06
C GLU A 87 -7.31 -13.51 21.33
N GLU A 88 -7.42 -12.16 21.30
CA GLU A 88 -6.28 -11.25 21.48
C GLU A 88 -5.85 -11.21 22.95
N TRP A 89 -4.53 -11.24 23.18
CA TRP A 89 -3.90 -11.05 24.47
C TRP A 89 -3.24 -9.68 24.54
N ASP A 90 -3.06 -9.18 25.75
CA ASP A 90 -2.28 -7.97 26.05
C ASP A 90 -2.71 -6.72 25.24
N ALA A 91 -3.97 -6.67 24.82
CA ALA A 91 -4.51 -5.57 24.00
C ALA A 91 -4.41 -4.19 24.66
N LYS A 92 -4.21 -4.11 25.96
CA LYS A 92 -4.15 -2.87 26.76
C LYS A 92 -2.87 -2.79 27.60
N MET A 93 -1.74 -3.08 26.99
CA MET A 93 -0.46 -2.86 27.67
C MET A 93 -0.14 -1.38 27.74
N ASP A 94 0.09 -0.89 28.98
CA ASP A 94 0.56 0.47 29.17
C ASP A 94 2.06 0.57 28.84
N THR A 95 2.37 1.52 27.97
CA THR A 95 3.75 1.81 27.62
C THR A 95 4.32 2.76 28.69
N SER A 96 5.26 2.27 29.50
CA SER A 96 6.02 3.11 30.41
C SER A 96 7.16 3.79 29.64
N ASP A 97 7.35 5.09 29.91
CA ASP A 97 8.53 5.84 29.43
C ASP A 97 9.41 6.20 30.66
N PRO A 98 10.20 5.25 31.18
CA PRO A 98 10.97 5.44 32.40
C PRO A 98 12.08 6.47 32.24
N LEU A 99 12.49 6.77 31.00
CA LEU A 99 13.52 7.75 30.70
C LEU A 99 12.97 9.14 30.38
N ASN A 100 11.64 9.29 30.32
CA ASN A 100 10.98 10.53 29.90
C ASN A 100 11.58 11.13 28.62
N PHE A 101 11.71 10.28 27.58
CA PHE A 101 12.35 10.69 26.34
C PHE A 101 11.57 11.81 25.64
N PRO A 102 12.23 12.92 25.26
CA PRO A 102 11.56 14.06 24.65
C PRO A 102 10.78 13.67 23.40
N GLY A 103 9.47 13.97 23.39
CA GLY A 103 8.59 13.72 22.21
C GLY A 103 8.13 12.27 22.04
N TYR A 104 8.52 11.32 22.91
CA TYR A 104 8.12 9.92 22.79
C TYR A 104 6.61 9.74 22.86
N LYS A 105 5.96 10.33 23.84
CA LYS A 105 4.49 10.24 24.03
C LYS A 105 3.73 10.75 22.81
N ASN A 106 4.10 11.91 22.28
CA ASN A 106 3.47 12.49 21.08
C ASN A 106 3.66 11.59 19.84
N LYS A 107 4.83 10.98 19.69
CA LYS A 107 5.09 10.04 18.61
C LYS A 107 4.24 8.78 18.74
N LEU A 108 4.10 8.24 19.94
CA LEU A 108 3.31 7.07 20.23
C LEU A 108 1.82 7.31 19.93
N GLU A 109 1.25 8.41 20.45
CA GLU A 109 -0.13 8.82 20.18
C GLU A 109 -0.41 8.99 18.70
N ARG A 110 0.51 9.63 17.97
CA ARG A 110 0.40 9.77 16.51
C ARG A 110 0.40 8.42 15.80
N GLN A 111 1.24 7.46 16.21
CA GLN A 111 1.26 6.14 15.61
C GLN A 111 -0.03 5.38 15.93
N ARG A 112 -0.51 5.42 17.16
CA ARG A 112 -1.77 4.81 17.57
C ARG A 112 -2.96 5.34 16.75
N SER A 113 -3.03 6.66 16.55
CA SER A 113 -4.11 7.28 15.76
C SER A 113 -4.08 6.90 14.28
N VAL A 114 -2.89 6.67 13.68
CA VAL A 114 -2.74 6.29 12.27
C VAL A 114 -3.00 4.79 12.06
N THR A 115 -2.53 3.95 13.00
CA THR A 115 -2.62 2.49 12.85
C THR A 115 -3.88 1.88 13.43
N ASN A 116 -4.55 2.57 14.37
CA ASN A 116 -5.61 2.04 15.25
C ASN A 116 -5.17 0.78 16.01
N LEU A 117 -3.90 0.75 16.40
CA LEU A 117 -3.30 -0.30 17.22
C LEU A 117 -2.69 0.35 18.47
N ASP A 118 -2.87 -0.28 19.62
CA ASP A 118 -2.25 0.16 20.86
C ASP A 118 -0.78 -0.23 20.94
N GLU A 119 -0.42 -1.36 20.31
CA GLU A 119 0.94 -1.89 20.27
C GLU A 119 1.31 -2.36 18.84
N ALA A 120 2.60 -2.37 18.53
CA ALA A 120 3.11 -2.76 17.21
C ALA A 120 2.97 -4.25 16.93
N VAL A 121 2.89 -5.08 17.97
CA VAL A 121 2.71 -6.53 17.88
C VAL A 121 1.35 -6.91 18.45
N VAL A 122 0.56 -7.62 17.65
CA VAL A 122 -0.71 -8.20 18.08
C VAL A 122 -0.45 -9.67 18.44
N THR A 123 -0.71 -10.04 19.68
CA THR A 123 -0.53 -11.40 20.20
C THR A 123 -1.87 -12.03 20.58
N GLY A 124 -1.95 -13.34 20.48
CA GLY A 124 -3.18 -14.04 20.88
C GLY A 124 -3.13 -15.53 20.59
N LYS A 125 -4.21 -16.20 20.91
CA LYS A 125 -4.44 -17.62 20.56
C LYS A 125 -5.53 -17.74 19.50
N GLY A 126 -5.50 -18.85 18.79
CA GLY A 126 -6.51 -19.20 17.79
C GLY A 126 -6.35 -20.64 17.35
N LYS A 127 -7.01 -21.01 16.27
CA LYS A 127 -6.90 -22.34 15.69
C LYS A 127 -6.43 -22.29 14.25
N ILE A 128 -5.66 -23.30 13.84
CA ILE A 128 -5.31 -23.57 12.45
C ILE A 128 -5.70 -25.03 12.17
N LEU A 129 -6.64 -25.23 11.25
CA LEU A 129 -7.20 -26.55 10.93
C LEU A 129 -7.69 -27.28 12.20
N GLY A 130 -8.36 -26.56 13.11
CA GLY A 130 -8.89 -27.06 14.36
C GLY A 130 -7.87 -27.27 15.49
N LYS A 131 -6.57 -27.03 15.25
CA LYS A 131 -5.50 -27.18 16.27
C LYS A 131 -5.22 -25.83 16.93
N ASP A 132 -5.10 -25.86 18.26
CA ASP A 132 -4.78 -24.66 19.03
C ASP A 132 -3.36 -24.17 18.75
N VAL A 133 -3.23 -22.86 18.50
CA VAL A 133 -1.95 -22.20 18.24
C VAL A 133 -1.89 -20.85 18.94
N VAL A 134 -0.67 -20.40 19.22
CA VAL A 134 -0.39 -19.05 19.67
C VAL A 134 0.28 -18.30 18.52
N ILE A 135 -0.17 -17.06 18.26
CA ILE A 135 0.33 -16.26 17.16
C ILE A 135 0.75 -14.87 17.65
N ALA A 136 1.81 -14.35 17.07
CA ALA A 136 2.24 -12.96 17.22
C ALA A 136 2.46 -12.37 15.82
N VAL A 137 1.80 -11.24 15.53
CA VAL A 137 1.85 -10.59 14.22
C VAL A 137 2.26 -9.13 14.38
N MET A 138 3.26 -8.72 13.59
CA MET A 138 3.85 -7.39 13.59
C MET A 138 3.45 -6.61 12.32
#